data_4af0c93a433e92418df815ff0a39563b
#
_entry.id   4af0c93a433e92418df815ff0a39563b
#
_cell.length_a   1.000
_cell.length_b   1.000
_cell.length_c   1.000
_cell.angle_alpha   90.00
_cell.angle_beta   90.00
_cell.angle_gamma   90.00
#
_symmetry.space_group_name_H-M   'P 1'
#
loop_
_entity.id
_entity.type
_entity.pdbx_description
1 polymer ?
#
loop_
_entity_poly.entity_id
_entity_poly.type
_entity_poly.pdbx_seq_one_letter_code
_entity_poly.pdbx_strand_id
1 'polypeptide(L)'
;MKRIIAMMLALMMVFALCACGNDSSDDDKAKDDVKTLVVGIDPEYPPYAYMGDDGKYTGFDVETAQAVCDLLGWKVEFFALNWDQKLVQLDSKECDCIWAGMTILDSMKEAGYVISKPYYDNTQVLLVKSDSGYTSSKDLAGKTVAVQLGTSGQTLLDGDLADLKATFKNIVTCN
;
A
#
# COMPACT_ATOMS: atom_id res chain seq x y z
N MET A 1 9.63 36.19 -56.53
CA MET A 1 10.06 35.76 -55.18
C MET A 1 9.11 34.80 -54.53
N LYS A 2 7.81 35.04 -54.38
CA LYS A 2 6.85 34.15 -53.72
C LYS A 2 6.73 32.74 -54.34
N ARG A 3 6.86 32.60 -55.67
CA ARG A 3 6.78 31.33 -56.39
C ARG A 3 8.03 30.44 -56.21
N ILE A 4 9.20 31.07 -56.01
CA ILE A 4 10.49 30.37 -55.82
C ILE A 4 10.56 29.80 -54.39
N ILE A 5 10.03 30.52 -53.42
CA ILE A 5 9.93 30.08 -52.01
C ILE A 5 8.98 28.89 -51.87
N ALA A 6 7.87 28.89 -52.61
CA ALA A 6 6.92 27.76 -52.63
C ALA A 6 7.51 26.49 -53.25
N MET A 7 8.34 26.63 -54.28
CA MET A 7 9.05 25.50 -54.88
C MET A 7 10.14 24.92 -53.96
N MET A 8 10.88 25.78 -53.23
CA MET A 8 11.87 25.28 -52.26
C MET A 8 11.25 24.57 -51.09
N LEU A 9 10.08 25.03 -50.56
CA LEU A 9 9.33 24.35 -49.50
C LEU A 9 8.76 23.00 -49.97
N ALA A 10 8.30 22.89 -51.21
CA ALA A 10 7.84 21.63 -51.81
C ALA A 10 8.97 20.62 -52.00
N LEU A 11 10.16 21.11 -52.37
CA LEU A 11 11.36 20.22 -52.55
C LEU A 11 11.88 19.68 -51.21
N MET A 12 11.80 20.44 -50.11
CA MET A 12 12.16 19.98 -48.78
C MET A 12 11.20 18.89 -48.22
N MET A 13 9.93 18.91 -48.59
CA MET A 13 8.99 17.87 -48.17
C MET A 13 9.20 16.53 -48.88
N VAL A 14 9.74 16.53 -50.08
CA VAL A 14 10.02 15.29 -50.83
C VAL A 14 11.27 14.56 -50.28
N PHE A 15 12.23 15.30 -49.71
CA PHE A 15 13.41 14.67 -49.09
C PHE A 15 13.12 14.04 -47.70
N ALA A 16 12.06 14.43 -47.07
CA ALA A 16 11.68 13.85 -45.78
C ALA A 16 11.01 12.46 -45.88
N LEU A 17 10.62 12.03 -47.07
CA LEU A 17 9.93 10.74 -47.31
C LEU A 17 10.86 9.62 -47.80
N CYS A 18 12.14 9.89 -48.08
CA CYS A 18 13.11 8.87 -48.52
C CYS A 18 14.06 8.36 -47.43
N ALA A 19 13.83 8.71 -46.16
CA ALA A 19 14.69 8.24 -45.06
C ALA A 19 14.14 7.02 -44.30
N CYS A 20 13.19 6.31 -44.88
CA CYS A 20 12.72 5.03 -44.36
C CYS A 20 12.99 3.92 -45.40
N GLY A 21 14.20 3.41 -45.40
CA GLY A 21 14.56 2.23 -46.20
C GLY A 21 16.05 1.98 -46.11
N ASN A 22 16.47 1.33 -45.06
CA ASN A 22 17.62 0.45 -45.14
C ASN A 22 17.53 -0.60 -44.02
N ASP A 23 17.59 -1.85 -44.49
CA ASP A 23 17.80 -3.03 -43.70
C ASP A 23 18.96 -2.81 -42.71
N SER A 24 18.64 -2.93 -41.46
CA SER A 24 19.57 -3.36 -40.45
C SER A 24 18.80 -4.29 -39.55
N SER A 25 19.20 -5.53 -39.57
CA SER A 25 18.86 -6.54 -38.59
C SER A 25 19.15 -5.97 -37.20
N ASP A 26 18.16 -5.27 -36.65
CA ASP A 26 18.14 -4.93 -35.28
C ASP A 26 17.52 -6.10 -34.52
N ASP A 27 18.38 -6.78 -33.78
CA ASP A 27 18.02 -7.42 -32.53
C ASP A 27 17.41 -6.36 -31.60
N ASP A 28 16.21 -5.86 -31.92
CA ASP A 28 15.30 -5.29 -30.95
C ASP A 28 14.83 -6.46 -30.08
N LYS A 29 15.71 -6.83 -29.14
CA LYS A 29 15.23 -7.36 -27.88
C LYS A 29 14.23 -6.33 -27.40
N ALA A 30 12.94 -6.62 -27.60
CA ALA A 30 11.88 -6.02 -26.85
C ALA A 30 12.40 -5.99 -25.41
N LYS A 31 12.67 -4.81 -24.87
CA LYS A 31 12.74 -4.65 -23.43
C LYS A 31 11.37 -5.11 -22.99
N ASP A 32 11.29 -6.35 -22.51
CA ASP A 32 10.15 -6.79 -21.71
C ASP A 32 10.02 -5.71 -20.64
N ASP A 33 9.02 -4.87 -20.79
CA ASP A 33 8.65 -3.91 -19.75
C ASP A 33 8.16 -4.73 -18.57
N VAL A 34 9.12 -5.10 -17.72
CA VAL A 34 8.85 -5.87 -16.51
C VAL A 34 7.90 -5.02 -15.65
N LYS A 35 6.70 -5.52 -15.48
CA LYS A 35 5.68 -4.86 -14.68
C LYS A 35 6.21 -4.63 -13.27
N THR A 36 6.06 -3.43 -12.75
CA THR A 36 6.35 -3.09 -11.35
C THR A 36 5.04 -3.02 -10.57
N LEU A 37 4.99 -3.64 -9.41
CA LEU A 37 3.90 -3.54 -8.45
C LEU A 37 4.36 -2.67 -7.28
N VAL A 38 3.67 -1.55 -7.04
CA VAL A 38 3.89 -0.70 -5.88
C VAL A 38 2.99 -1.17 -4.75
N VAL A 39 3.59 -1.68 -3.69
CA VAL A 39 2.90 -2.29 -2.55
C VAL A 39 2.95 -1.35 -1.36
N GLY A 40 1.79 -0.87 -0.92
CA GLY A 40 1.65 -0.11 0.32
C GLY A 40 1.76 -1.04 1.53
N ILE A 41 2.68 -0.73 2.44
CA ILE A 41 2.94 -1.47 3.68
C ILE A 41 2.83 -0.58 4.90
N ASP A 42 2.52 -1.15 6.06
CA ASP A 42 2.71 -0.48 7.35
C ASP A 42 4.12 -0.77 7.87
N PRO A 43 5.07 0.18 7.78
CA PRO A 43 6.48 -0.08 8.10
C PRO A 43 6.78 -0.16 9.59
N GLU A 44 5.80 0.08 10.45
CA GLU A 44 5.94 0.08 11.91
C GLU A 44 5.20 -1.09 12.57
N TYR A 45 4.89 -2.13 11.80
CA TYR A 45 4.10 -3.27 12.26
C TYR A 45 4.87 -4.61 12.22
N PRO A 46 5.91 -4.81 13.07
CA PRO A 46 6.59 -6.09 13.15
C PRO A 46 5.65 -7.18 13.75
N PRO A 47 5.71 -8.44 13.32
CA PRO A 47 6.67 -9.00 12.37
C PRO A 47 6.21 -8.95 10.90
N TYR A 48 5.16 -8.18 10.57
CA TYR A 48 4.55 -8.16 9.23
C TYR A 48 5.33 -7.31 8.25
N ALA A 49 5.58 -6.04 8.59
CA ALA A 49 6.45 -5.16 7.83
C ALA A 49 7.18 -4.20 8.77
N TYR A 50 8.48 -4.04 8.59
CA TYR A 50 9.31 -3.14 9.38
C TYR A 50 10.64 -2.89 8.69
N MET A 51 11.38 -1.89 9.16
CA MET A 51 12.72 -1.60 8.67
C MET A 51 13.73 -2.54 9.33
N GLY A 52 14.46 -3.32 8.53
CA GLY A 52 15.54 -4.17 8.99
C GLY A 52 16.81 -3.39 9.32
N ASP A 53 17.78 -4.06 9.94
CA ASP A 53 19.07 -3.45 10.31
C ASP A 53 19.90 -3.02 9.09
N ASP A 54 19.62 -3.59 7.93
CA ASP A 54 20.24 -3.26 6.64
C ASP A 54 19.60 -2.04 5.94
N GLY A 55 18.60 -1.41 6.57
CA GLY A 55 17.88 -0.28 6.02
C GLY A 55 16.87 -0.63 4.92
N LYS A 56 16.50 -1.91 4.79
CA LYS A 56 15.46 -2.37 3.86
C LYS A 56 14.22 -2.82 4.62
N TYR A 57 13.08 -2.75 3.95
CA TYR A 57 11.87 -3.33 4.49
C TYR A 57 11.96 -4.86 4.50
N THR A 58 11.50 -5.47 5.56
CA THR A 58 11.44 -6.92 5.79
C THR A 58 10.19 -7.29 6.58
N GLY A 59 9.94 -8.57 6.74
CA GLY A 59 8.82 -9.12 7.48
C GLY A 59 7.88 -9.92 6.59
N PHE A 60 6.90 -10.56 7.21
CA PHE A 60 6.03 -11.53 6.57
C PHE A 60 5.34 -10.99 5.30
N ASP A 61 4.75 -9.80 5.38
CA ASP A 61 4.03 -9.20 4.26
C ASP A 61 5.00 -8.80 3.13
N VAL A 62 6.14 -8.21 3.48
CA VAL A 62 7.19 -7.80 2.52
C VAL A 62 7.75 -9.00 1.78
N GLU A 63 8.14 -10.06 2.50
CA GLU A 63 8.73 -11.27 1.91
C GLU A 63 7.72 -12.04 1.06
N THR A 64 6.44 -12.05 1.49
CA THR A 64 5.37 -12.70 0.72
C THR A 64 5.08 -11.94 -0.58
N ALA A 65 5.01 -10.60 -0.53
CA ALA A 65 4.81 -9.77 -1.72
C ALA A 65 5.99 -9.91 -2.70
N GLN A 66 7.23 -9.92 -2.20
CA GLN A 66 8.42 -10.17 -3.01
C GLN A 66 8.34 -11.53 -3.70
N ALA A 67 8.04 -12.60 -2.95
CA ALA A 67 7.96 -13.96 -3.50
C ALA A 67 6.88 -14.09 -4.58
N VAL A 68 5.74 -13.43 -4.42
CA VAL A 68 4.68 -13.42 -5.45
C VAL A 68 5.14 -12.67 -6.69
N CYS A 69 5.79 -11.52 -6.54
CA CYS A 69 6.31 -10.76 -7.69
C CYS A 69 7.40 -11.55 -8.43
N ASP A 70 8.29 -12.23 -7.71
CA ASP A 70 9.32 -13.10 -8.30
C ASP A 70 8.70 -14.23 -9.14
N LEU A 71 7.64 -14.89 -8.62
CA LEU A 71 6.89 -15.94 -9.34
C LEU A 71 6.22 -15.42 -10.61
N LEU A 72 5.79 -14.16 -10.61
CA LEU A 72 5.13 -13.52 -11.75
C LEU A 72 6.12 -12.88 -12.73
N GLY A 73 7.41 -12.85 -12.40
CA GLY A 73 8.41 -12.12 -13.18
C GLY A 73 8.25 -10.61 -13.11
N TRP A 74 7.66 -10.09 -12.02
CA TRP A 74 7.43 -8.66 -11.78
C TRP A 74 8.50 -8.09 -10.84
N LYS A 75 8.64 -6.78 -10.85
CA LYS A 75 9.36 -6.04 -9.81
C LYS A 75 8.37 -5.64 -8.72
N VAL A 76 8.85 -5.56 -7.49
CA VAL A 76 8.09 -4.97 -6.37
C VAL A 76 8.80 -3.72 -5.87
N GLU A 77 8.02 -2.70 -5.56
CA GLU A 77 8.45 -1.51 -4.84
C GLU A 77 7.55 -1.35 -3.61
N PHE A 78 8.15 -1.05 -2.46
CA PHE A 78 7.42 -0.89 -1.22
C PHE A 78 7.23 0.58 -0.90
N PHE A 79 5.98 0.96 -0.66
CA PHE A 79 5.55 2.30 -0.28
C PHE A 79 5.11 2.31 1.18
N ALA A 80 5.77 3.12 2.01
CA ALA A 80 5.41 3.28 3.41
C ALA A 80 4.11 4.07 3.54
N LEU A 81 3.06 3.43 4.02
CA LEU A 81 1.77 4.06 4.23
C LEU A 81 1.77 4.94 5.49
N ASN A 82 1.08 6.07 5.42
CA ASN A 82 0.48 6.65 6.61
C ASN A 82 -0.80 5.85 6.91
N TRP A 83 -0.80 5.11 8.02
CA TRP A 83 -1.88 4.14 8.29
C TRP A 83 -3.27 4.77 8.36
N ASP A 84 -3.38 5.98 8.91
CA ASP A 84 -4.65 6.72 8.95
C ASP A 84 -5.15 7.12 7.55
N GLN A 85 -4.22 7.37 6.62
CA GLN A 85 -4.50 7.81 5.26
C GLN A 85 -4.44 6.69 4.21
N LYS A 86 -4.28 5.43 4.61
CA LYS A 86 -4.01 4.29 3.72
C LYS A 86 -4.95 4.14 2.52
N LEU A 87 -6.26 4.35 2.74
CA LEU A 87 -7.24 4.26 1.65
C LEU A 87 -7.17 5.47 0.71
N VAL A 88 -6.91 6.66 1.25
CA VAL A 88 -6.69 7.87 0.44
C VAL A 88 -5.45 7.71 -0.45
N GLN A 89 -4.38 7.15 0.10
CA GLN A 89 -3.14 6.90 -0.64
C GLN A 89 -3.34 5.82 -1.73
N LEU A 90 -4.15 4.80 -1.47
CA LEU A 90 -4.55 3.83 -2.49
C LEU A 90 -5.39 4.48 -3.60
N ASP A 91 -6.38 5.28 -3.25
CA ASP A 91 -7.27 5.96 -4.21
C ASP A 91 -6.52 6.97 -5.07
N SER A 92 -5.52 7.65 -4.50
CA SER A 92 -4.63 8.57 -5.22
C SER A 92 -3.55 7.86 -6.05
N LYS A 93 -3.51 6.53 -6.01
CA LYS A 93 -2.56 5.68 -6.75
C LYS A 93 -1.09 5.90 -6.35
N GLU A 94 -0.85 6.24 -5.10
CA GLU A 94 0.50 6.24 -4.54
C GLU A 94 1.03 4.81 -4.37
N CYS A 95 0.12 3.83 -4.28
CA CYS A 95 0.40 2.40 -4.39
C CYS A 95 -0.67 1.70 -5.22
N ASP A 96 -0.34 0.54 -5.78
CA ASP A 96 -1.27 -0.28 -6.58
C ASP A 96 -2.16 -1.14 -5.68
N CYS A 97 -1.64 -1.56 -4.55
CA CYS A 97 -2.37 -2.33 -3.55
C CYS A 97 -1.81 -2.07 -2.15
N ILE A 98 -2.61 -2.37 -1.14
CA ILE A 98 -2.18 -2.43 0.25
C ILE A 98 -1.97 -3.91 0.60
N TRP A 99 -0.75 -4.24 1.01
CA TRP A 99 -0.41 -5.58 1.50
C TRP A 99 0.19 -5.44 2.89
N ALA A 100 -0.67 -5.55 3.86
CA ALA A 100 -0.34 -5.29 5.26
C ALA A 100 -1.23 -6.14 6.16
N GLY A 101 -0.88 -6.26 7.44
CA GLY A 101 -1.70 -6.88 8.48
C GLY A 101 -3.03 -6.18 8.72
N MET A 102 -3.74 -5.84 7.64
CA MET A 102 -4.97 -5.05 7.66
C MET A 102 -6.18 -5.95 7.92
N THR A 103 -7.00 -5.56 8.89
CA THR A 103 -8.28 -6.23 9.15
C THR A 103 -9.28 -5.94 8.04
N ILE A 104 -9.92 -6.99 7.52
CA ILE A 104 -10.99 -6.87 6.54
C ILE A 104 -12.25 -6.35 7.21
N LEU A 105 -12.68 -5.14 6.86
CA LEU A 105 -13.91 -4.52 7.34
C LEU A 105 -14.98 -4.53 6.24
N ASP A 106 -16.24 -4.74 6.61
CA ASP A 106 -17.35 -4.71 5.64
C ASP A 106 -17.51 -3.33 5.00
N SER A 107 -17.23 -2.26 5.73
CA SER A 107 -17.21 -0.89 5.20
C SER A 107 -16.25 -0.70 4.01
N MET A 108 -15.14 -1.42 3.96
CA MET A 108 -14.22 -1.38 2.81
C MET A 108 -14.84 -2.04 1.58
N LYS A 109 -15.57 -3.15 1.76
CA LYS A 109 -16.28 -3.83 0.67
C LYS A 109 -17.42 -2.96 0.15
N GLU A 110 -18.18 -2.34 1.06
CA GLU A 110 -19.27 -1.42 0.71
C GLU A 110 -18.77 -0.17 -0.03
N ALA A 111 -17.56 0.30 0.28
CA ALA A 111 -16.87 1.36 -0.45
C ALA A 111 -16.35 0.94 -1.83
N GLY A 112 -16.46 -0.36 -2.19
CA GLY A 112 -16.10 -0.87 -3.52
C GLY A 112 -14.66 -1.36 -3.64
N TYR A 113 -13.90 -1.46 -2.55
CA TYR A 113 -12.56 -2.03 -2.61
C TYR A 113 -12.58 -3.54 -2.87
N VAL A 114 -11.68 -3.99 -3.73
CA VAL A 114 -11.45 -5.42 -3.97
C VAL A 114 -10.49 -5.94 -2.92
N ILE A 115 -10.94 -6.92 -2.15
CA ILE A 115 -10.19 -7.47 -1.03
C ILE A 115 -9.95 -8.97 -1.29
N SER A 116 -8.72 -9.43 -1.04
CA SER A 116 -8.36 -10.84 -1.15
C SER A 116 -9.07 -11.69 -0.09
N LYS A 117 -8.95 -13.02 -0.21
CA LYS A 117 -9.23 -13.88 0.94
C LYS A 117 -8.24 -13.58 2.07
N PRO A 118 -8.66 -13.72 3.35
CA PRO A 118 -7.73 -13.57 4.44
C PRO A 118 -6.62 -14.63 4.33
N TYR A 119 -5.39 -14.21 4.54
CA TYR A 119 -4.21 -15.09 4.56
C TYR A 119 -3.66 -15.27 5.98
N TYR A 120 -4.24 -14.56 6.95
CA TYR A 120 -3.90 -14.63 8.36
C TYR A 120 -5.13 -14.37 9.23
N ASP A 121 -5.23 -15.08 10.37
CA ASP A 121 -6.27 -14.84 11.37
C ASP A 121 -5.86 -13.67 12.26
N ASN A 122 -6.80 -12.75 12.51
CA ASN A 122 -6.57 -11.58 13.33
C ASN A 122 -7.61 -11.48 14.45
N THR A 123 -7.13 -11.25 15.65
CA THR A 123 -7.99 -11.01 16.83
C THR A 123 -7.52 -9.73 17.51
N GLN A 124 -8.44 -8.80 17.73
CA GLN A 124 -8.15 -7.59 18.50
C GLN A 124 -8.06 -7.92 19.98
N VAL A 125 -7.01 -7.45 20.62
CA VAL A 125 -6.74 -7.71 22.04
C VAL A 125 -6.40 -6.41 22.77
N LEU A 126 -6.57 -6.44 24.09
CA LEU A 126 -6.08 -5.39 24.97
C LEU A 126 -4.74 -5.84 25.58
N LEU A 127 -3.69 -5.10 25.27
CA LEU A 127 -2.35 -5.36 25.81
C LEU A 127 -2.19 -4.62 27.15
N VAL A 128 -1.78 -5.36 28.17
CA VAL A 128 -1.50 -4.81 29.50
C VAL A 128 -0.17 -5.34 30.03
N LYS A 129 0.41 -4.66 31.01
CA LYS A 129 1.62 -5.17 31.66
C LYS A 129 1.32 -6.48 32.39
N SER A 130 2.23 -7.43 32.35
CA SER A 130 2.08 -8.75 32.97
C SER A 130 1.89 -8.71 34.48
N ASP A 131 2.41 -7.66 35.13
CA ASP A 131 2.30 -7.41 36.58
C ASP A 131 1.13 -6.50 36.96
N SER A 132 0.27 -6.10 36.00
CA SER A 132 -0.85 -5.19 36.24
C SER A 132 -1.96 -5.76 37.11
N GLY A 133 -2.06 -7.09 37.19
CA GLY A 133 -3.15 -7.78 37.87
C GLY A 133 -4.49 -7.74 37.13
N TYR A 134 -4.55 -7.16 35.93
CA TYR A 134 -5.77 -7.13 35.10
C TYR A 134 -5.98 -8.48 34.43
N THR A 135 -7.20 -9.00 34.52
CA THR A 135 -7.59 -10.31 33.98
C THR A 135 -8.72 -10.22 32.97
N SER A 136 -9.38 -9.08 32.91
CA SER A 136 -10.49 -8.83 32.00
C SER A 136 -10.52 -7.38 31.50
N SER A 137 -11.23 -7.11 30.40
CA SER A 137 -11.47 -5.75 29.91
C SER A 137 -12.18 -4.85 30.93
N LYS A 138 -12.97 -5.42 31.84
CA LYS A 138 -13.68 -4.67 32.89
C LYS A 138 -12.73 -4.04 33.91
N ASP A 139 -11.54 -4.62 34.10
CA ASP A 139 -10.53 -4.11 35.04
C ASP A 139 -9.91 -2.79 34.54
N LEU A 140 -10.18 -2.44 33.28
CA LEU A 140 -9.72 -1.20 32.66
C LEU A 140 -10.67 -0.01 32.88
N ALA A 141 -11.77 -0.20 33.59
CA ALA A 141 -12.67 0.90 33.98
C ALA A 141 -11.88 1.99 34.74
N GLY A 142 -12.07 3.23 34.33
CA GLY A 142 -11.37 4.39 34.90
C GLY A 142 -9.87 4.49 34.49
N LYS A 143 -9.38 3.65 33.58
CA LYS A 143 -8.01 3.71 33.08
C LYS A 143 -7.93 4.47 31.76
N THR A 144 -6.73 4.88 31.40
CA THR A 144 -6.44 5.43 30.08
C THR A 144 -6.01 4.30 29.14
N VAL A 145 -6.63 4.23 27.97
CA VAL A 145 -6.35 3.24 26.93
C VAL A 145 -5.80 3.96 25.70
N ALA A 146 -4.73 3.42 25.09
CA ALA A 146 -4.19 3.92 23.84
C ALA A 146 -4.72 3.08 22.67
N VAL A 147 -4.99 3.71 21.55
CA VAL A 147 -5.38 3.06 20.29
C VAL A 147 -4.79 3.83 19.11
N GLN A 148 -4.32 3.11 18.11
CA GLN A 148 -3.83 3.72 16.88
C GLN A 148 -5.00 4.19 16.02
N LEU A 149 -4.87 5.37 15.40
CA LEU A 149 -5.83 5.93 14.45
C LEU A 149 -6.00 5.05 13.21
N GLY A 150 -7.22 5.00 12.69
CA GLY A 150 -7.52 4.27 11.45
C GLY A 150 -7.43 2.74 11.57
N THR A 151 -7.35 2.19 12.79
CA THR A 151 -7.30 0.74 13.01
C THR A 151 -8.67 0.13 13.27
N SER A 152 -8.78 -1.19 13.10
CA SER A 152 -9.95 -1.98 13.51
C SER A 152 -10.18 -1.92 15.01
N GLY A 153 -9.13 -1.78 15.82
CA GLY A 153 -9.24 -1.58 17.26
C GLY A 153 -10.01 -0.28 17.61
N GLN A 154 -9.72 0.80 16.90
CA GLN A 154 -10.47 2.05 17.04
C GLN A 154 -11.94 1.86 16.59
N THR A 155 -12.16 1.23 15.44
CA THR A 155 -13.52 0.97 14.91
C THR A 155 -14.36 0.16 15.91
N LEU A 156 -13.79 -0.86 16.54
CA LEU A 156 -14.48 -1.65 17.56
C LEU A 156 -14.83 -0.81 18.80
N LEU A 157 -13.91 0.04 19.26
CA LEU A 157 -14.17 0.93 20.41
C LEU A 157 -15.24 2.00 20.09
N ASP A 158 -15.34 2.42 18.84
CA ASP A 158 -16.34 3.41 18.41
C ASP A 158 -17.71 2.77 18.09
N GLY A 159 -17.74 1.46 17.86
CA GLY A 159 -18.92 0.67 17.52
C GLY A 159 -19.29 -0.36 18.60
N ASP A 160 -18.99 -1.63 18.34
CA ASP A 160 -19.45 -2.78 19.15
C ASP A 160 -19.00 -2.73 20.62
N LEU A 161 -17.89 -2.06 20.90
CA LEU A 161 -17.34 -1.90 22.24
C LEU A 161 -17.52 -0.50 22.81
N ALA A 162 -18.49 0.29 22.31
CA ALA A 162 -18.74 1.65 22.77
C ALA A 162 -19.07 1.71 24.27
N ASP A 163 -19.82 0.72 24.79
CA ASP A 163 -20.12 0.63 26.22
C ASP A 163 -18.85 0.39 27.06
N LEU A 164 -17.95 -0.45 26.58
CA LEU A 164 -16.65 -0.65 27.23
C LEU A 164 -15.82 0.64 27.17
N LYS A 165 -15.76 1.28 26.00
CA LYS A 165 -15.08 2.57 25.82
C LYS A 165 -15.57 3.62 26.82
N ALA A 166 -16.88 3.69 27.06
CA ALA A 166 -17.48 4.64 28.00
C ALA A 166 -17.03 4.42 29.47
N THR A 167 -16.50 3.26 29.81
CA THR A 167 -15.95 2.99 31.15
C THR A 167 -14.55 3.53 31.35
N PHE A 168 -13.83 3.82 30.28
CA PHE A 168 -12.45 4.30 30.34
C PHE A 168 -12.39 5.76 30.80
N LYS A 169 -11.34 6.11 31.53
CA LYS A 169 -11.09 7.51 31.94
C LYS A 169 -10.74 8.38 30.72
N ASN A 170 -9.98 7.84 29.80
CA ASN A 170 -9.53 8.56 28.60
C ASN A 170 -9.09 7.57 27.51
N ILE A 171 -9.21 8.00 26.26
CA ILE A 171 -8.62 7.35 25.09
C ILE A 171 -7.50 8.26 24.56
N VAL A 172 -6.33 7.72 24.38
CA VAL A 172 -5.19 8.38 23.71
C VAL A 172 -5.06 7.75 22.33
N THR A 173 -5.19 8.57 21.31
CA THR A 173 -4.92 8.12 19.93
C THR A 173 -3.47 8.38 19.58
N CYS A 174 -2.83 7.42 18.89
CA CYS A 174 -1.49 7.52 18.34
C CYS A 174 -1.54 7.22 16.83
N ASN A 175 -0.56 7.75 16.13
CA ASN A 175 -0.35 7.45 14.70
C ASN A 175 0.56 6.26 14.57
#